data_6bedf11fcc9629241714950d9d31f691
#
_entry.id   6bedf11fcc9629241714950d9d31f691
#
_cell.length_a   1.000
_cell.length_b   1.000
_cell.length_c   1.000
_cell.angle_alpha   90.00
_cell.angle_beta   90.00
_cell.angle_gamma   90.00
#
_symmetry.space_group_name_H-M   'P 1'
#
loop_
_entity.id
_entity.type
_entity.pdbx_description
1 polymer ?
#
loop_
_entity_poly.entity_id
_entity_poly.type
_entity_poly.pdbx_seq_one_letter_code
_entity_poly.pdbx_strand_id
1 'polypeptide(L)'
;GRIRNLGFSFHGDTAGFDKLMELHEKYHWDFVQIQLNYVDWTHASGRNANAEYLQAELDKRGIQSIIMEPLLGGRLSKVPQHIADRLKERNPQGSVASWAFRFAGTHPGVLTVLSGMTYMEHLQDNVSTYSPLVPLTEDELAFLEETAELMQKYPTIPCNDCKYCMPCPYGIDIPAILLHYNKCVNEGEVAKSITDENYKKARRAYLVSYDRAVPKLRQAARCIGCNQCTSHCPQRIDIPRQLHRIDRYIEDLRKDTL
;
A
#
# COMPACT_ATOMS: atom_id res chain seq x y z
N GLY A 1 36.88 8.23 1.75
CA GLY A 1 36.45 9.31 0.95
C GLY A 1 35.73 9.01 -0.36
N ARG A 2 35.05 7.81 -0.53
CA ARG A 2 34.22 7.54 -1.75
C ARG A 2 32.77 7.93 -1.59
N ILE A 3 32.25 7.99 -0.39
CA ILE A 3 30.90 8.45 -0.07
C ILE A 3 30.98 9.56 0.99
N ARG A 4 30.03 10.48 1.00
CA ARG A 4 29.92 11.56 1.99
C ARG A 4 28.86 11.24 3.04
N ASN A 5 27.74 10.69 2.61
CA ASN A 5 26.59 10.40 3.47
C ASN A 5 26.27 8.90 3.38
N LEU A 6 26.06 8.28 4.52
CA LEU A 6 25.75 6.85 4.64
C LEU A 6 24.33 6.65 5.14
N GLY A 7 23.56 5.88 4.42
CA GLY A 7 22.18 5.53 4.80
C GLY A 7 21.81 4.16 4.30
N PHE A 8 20.61 3.72 4.67
CA PHE A 8 20.03 2.45 4.24
C PHE A 8 18.52 2.54 4.06
N SER A 9 17.96 1.54 3.39
CA SER A 9 16.51 1.36 3.22
C SER A 9 16.03 0.27 4.15
N PHE A 10 14.91 0.48 4.84
CA PHE A 10 14.39 -0.45 5.82
C PHE A 10 12.96 -0.91 5.50
N HIS A 11 12.77 -2.22 5.56
CA HIS A 11 11.48 -2.91 5.61
C HIS A 11 11.56 -4.00 6.66
N GLY A 12 10.73 -3.97 7.68
CA GLY A 12 10.77 -5.00 8.71
C GLY A 12 10.04 -4.61 9.99
N ASP A 13 10.28 -5.41 11.02
CA ASP A 13 9.70 -5.22 12.35
C ASP A 13 10.55 -4.30 13.23
N THR A 14 9.98 -3.89 14.36
CA THR A 14 10.65 -3.03 15.35
C THR A 14 11.97 -3.62 15.83
N ALA A 15 12.02 -4.92 16.11
CA ALA A 15 13.24 -5.57 16.61
C ALA A 15 14.40 -5.55 15.60
N GLY A 16 14.09 -5.65 14.30
CA GLY A 16 15.08 -5.48 13.24
C GLY A 16 15.56 -4.04 13.11
N PHE A 17 14.64 -3.08 13.27
CA PHE A 17 14.97 -1.66 13.23
C PHE A 17 15.86 -1.24 14.40
N ASP A 18 15.53 -1.68 15.61
CA ASP A 18 16.27 -1.36 16.82
C ASP A 18 17.73 -1.80 16.73
N LYS A 19 17.98 -3.01 16.21
CA LYS A 19 19.35 -3.49 15.95
C LYS A 19 20.14 -2.58 15.00
N LEU A 20 19.47 -2.03 13.98
CA LEU A 20 20.12 -1.08 13.06
C LEU A 20 20.36 0.27 13.74
N MET A 21 19.47 0.69 14.64
CA MET A 21 19.65 1.91 15.42
C MET A 21 20.78 1.78 16.46
N GLU A 22 20.98 0.61 17.08
CA GLU A 22 22.14 0.33 17.93
C GLU A 22 23.47 0.48 17.16
N LEU A 23 23.47 0.15 15.87
CA LEU A 23 24.65 0.30 15.02
C LEU A 23 24.94 1.74 14.60
N HIS A 24 24.04 2.67 14.90
CA HIS A 24 24.25 4.10 14.57
C HIS A 24 25.50 4.68 15.25
N GLU A 25 25.79 4.31 16.49
CA GLU A 25 27.01 4.74 17.19
C GLU A 25 28.30 4.37 16.44
N LYS A 26 28.28 3.26 15.70
CA LYS A 26 29.42 2.77 14.93
C LYS A 26 29.48 3.34 13.52
N TYR A 27 28.33 3.41 12.83
CA TYR A 27 28.29 3.72 11.40
C TYR A 27 27.86 5.15 11.09
N HIS A 28 27.24 5.86 12.06
CA HIS A 28 26.79 7.24 11.92
C HIS A 28 25.89 7.43 10.69
N TRP A 29 24.70 6.81 10.71
CA TRP A 29 23.74 6.93 9.63
C TRP A 29 23.31 8.39 9.42
N ASP A 30 23.48 8.93 8.22
CA ASP A 30 23.06 10.29 7.87
C ASP A 30 21.55 10.32 7.55
N PHE A 31 21.03 9.23 6.95
CA PHE A 31 19.60 9.11 6.64
C PHE A 31 19.16 7.64 6.63
N VAL A 32 17.86 7.43 6.82
CA VAL A 32 17.22 6.12 6.63
C VAL A 32 16.00 6.26 5.73
N GLN A 33 15.89 5.39 4.74
CA GLN A 33 14.70 5.34 3.89
C GLN A 33 13.66 4.41 4.51
N ILE A 34 12.49 4.95 4.85
CA ILE A 34 11.38 4.24 5.49
C ILE A 34 10.09 4.38 4.68
N GLN A 35 9.20 3.40 4.80
CA GLN A 35 7.83 3.48 4.32
C GLN A 35 7.02 4.33 5.29
N LEU A 36 6.42 5.43 4.78
CA LEU A 36 5.61 6.33 5.59
C LEU A 36 4.45 6.92 4.78
N ASN A 37 3.24 6.71 5.26
CA ASN A 37 1.99 7.29 4.77
C ASN A 37 0.96 7.24 5.90
N TYR A 38 -0.19 7.89 5.74
CA TYR A 38 -1.18 8.01 6.81
C TYR A 38 -1.87 6.69 7.20
N VAL A 39 -1.74 5.62 6.40
CA VAL A 39 -2.23 4.27 6.77
C VAL A 39 -1.15 3.52 7.56
N ASP A 40 0.09 3.46 7.03
CA ASP A 40 1.18 2.74 7.70
C ASP A 40 1.69 3.46 8.94
N TRP A 41 1.21 4.68 9.20
CA TRP A 41 1.57 5.43 10.40
C TRP A 41 1.28 4.62 11.65
N THR A 42 0.06 4.11 11.79
CA THR A 42 -0.41 3.30 12.92
C THR A 42 -0.92 1.92 12.52
N HIS A 43 -1.12 1.66 11.23
CA HIS A 43 -1.72 0.43 10.70
C HIS A 43 -0.83 -0.28 9.67
N ALA A 44 0.47 -0.36 9.91
CA ALA A 44 1.40 -1.05 9.01
C ALA A 44 1.01 -2.53 8.82
N SER A 45 1.13 -3.01 7.59
CA SER A 45 0.70 -4.37 7.25
C SER A 45 1.63 -5.46 7.77
N GLY A 46 1.05 -6.58 8.16
CA GLY A 46 1.77 -7.78 8.57
C GLY A 46 2.56 -7.58 9.87
N ARG A 47 3.89 -7.81 9.82
CA ARG A 47 4.81 -7.59 10.94
C ARG A 47 5.67 -6.36 10.78
N ASN A 48 5.37 -5.52 9.80
CA ASN A 48 6.12 -4.28 9.60
C ASN A 48 5.89 -3.35 10.78
N ALA A 49 6.93 -2.64 11.18
CA ALA A 49 6.82 -1.61 12.19
C ALA A 49 5.97 -0.45 11.67
N ASN A 50 5.16 0.15 12.55
CA ASN A 50 4.43 1.38 12.24
C ASN A 50 5.40 2.52 11.93
N ALA A 51 5.05 3.36 10.97
CA ALA A 51 5.89 4.47 10.55
C ALA A 51 6.09 5.50 11.67
N GLU A 52 5.09 5.67 12.55
CA GLU A 52 5.20 6.49 13.76
C GLU A 52 6.39 6.08 14.62
N TYR A 53 6.52 4.79 14.90
CA TYR A 53 7.65 4.25 15.68
C TYR A 53 8.99 4.50 14.98
N LEU A 54 9.06 4.20 13.68
CA LEU A 54 10.30 4.37 12.90
C LEU A 54 10.74 5.83 12.88
N GLN A 55 9.83 6.76 12.60
CA GLN A 55 10.12 8.18 12.56
C GLN A 55 10.55 8.71 13.93
N ALA A 56 9.84 8.32 15.01
CA ALA A 56 10.18 8.73 16.36
C ALA A 56 11.60 8.28 16.78
N GLU A 57 12.00 7.05 16.39
CA GLU A 57 13.34 6.55 16.69
C GLU A 57 14.44 7.27 15.89
N LEU A 58 14.15 7.70 14.66
CA LEU A 58 15.05 8.52 13.85
C LEU A 58 15.19 9.93 14.43
N ASP A 59 14.07 10.55 14.78
CA ASP A 59 14.04 11.92 15.35
C ASP A 59 14.83 12.01 16.67
N LYS A 60 14.71 11.00 17.54
CA LYS A 60 15.49 10.92 18.80
C LYS A 60 17.00 10.95 18.57
N ARG A 61 17.46 10.50 17.41
CA ARG A 61 18.88 10.41 17.04
C ARG A 61 19.32 11.52 16.09
N GLY A 62 18.41 12.41 15.66
CA GLY A 62 18.69 13.41 14.66
C GLY A 62 18.97 12.87 13.27
N ILE A 63 18.50 11.65 12.96
CA ILE A 63 18.69 10.99 11.66
C ILE A 63 17.53 11.41 10.76
N GLN A 64 17.83 11.91 9.57
CA GLN A 64 16.79 12.30 8.61
C GLN A 64 16.17 11.08 7.93
N SER A 65 14.88 11.15 7.59
CA SER A 65 14.18 10.12 6.82
C SER A 65 14.01 10.50 5.35
N ILE A 66 14.14 9.50 4.48
CA ILE A 66 13.70 9.55 3.09
C ILE A 66 12.44 8.70 3.01
N ILE A 67 11.35 9.26 2.50
CA ILE A 67 10.07 8.55 2.50
C ILE A 67 9.86 7.79 1.20
N MET A 68 9.69 6.47 1.31
CA MET A 68 9.18 5.62 0.24
C MET A 68 7.72 5.25 0.50
N GLU A 69 7.02 4.80 -0.54
CA GLU A 69 5.62 4.37 -0.46
C GLU A 69 4.66 5.44 0.12
N PRO A 70 4.82 6.74 -0.20
CA PRO A 70 3.91 7.77 0.30
C PRO A 70 2.46 7.52 -0.14
N LEU A 71 2.28 6.87 -1.29
CA LEU A 71 0.98 6.46 -1.83
C LEU A 71 0.66 4.97 -1.65
N LEU A 72 1.44 4.24 -0.84
CA LEU A 72 1.23 2.81 -0.59
C LEU A 72 1.07 2.01 -1.90
N GLY A 73 2.03 2.16 -2.84
CA GLY A 73 2.00 1.57 -4.18
C GLY A 73 0.89 2.11 -5.08
N GLY A 74 0.46 3.35 -4.87
CA GLY A 74 -0.63 3.99 -5.59
C GLY A 74 -2.04 3.72 -5.02
N ARG A 75 -2.17 2.90 -3.97
CA ARG A 75 -3.47 2.60 -3.34
C ARG A 75 -4.12 3.85 -2.74
N LEU A 76 -3.34 4.79 -2.23
CA LEU A 76 -3.83 6.04 -1.64
C LEU A 76 -4.18 7.10 -2.68
N SER A 77 -3.90 6.87 -3.97
CA SER A 77 -4.40 7.69 -5.08
C SER A 77 -5.69 7.12 -5.71
N LYS A 78 -5.97 5.82 -5.46
CA LYS A 78 -7.13 5.08 -5.99
C LYS A 78 -7.88 4.39 -4.85
N VAL A 79 -8.41 5.18 -3.94
CA VAL A 79 -9.21 4.72 -2.80
C VAL A 79 -10.65 4.42 -3.23
N PRO A 80 -11.44 3.66 -2.41
CA PRO A 80 -12.87 3.49 -2.62
C PRO A 80 -13.61 4.84 -2.72
N GLN A 81 -14.71 4.90 -3.51
CA GLN A 81 -15.40 6.16 -3.82
C GLN A 81 -15.79 6.95 -2.56
N HIS A 82 -16.37 6.31 -1.56
CA HIS A 82 -16.78 6.98 -0.31
C HIS A 82 -15.59 7.56 0.49
N ILE A 83 -14.38 6.98 0.37
CA ILE A 83 -13.15 7.55 0.93
C ILE A 83 -12.68 8.73 0.08
N ALA A 84 -12.78 8.61 -1.26
CA ALA A 84 -12.46 9.71 -2.16
C ALA A 84 -13.38 10.91 -1.91
N ASP A 85 -14.68 10.67 -1.74
CA ASP A 85 -15.68 11.70 -1.45
C ASP A 85 -15.36 12.41 -0.13
N ARG A 86 -15.08 11.64 0.94
CA ARG A 86 -14.66 12.17 2.25
C ARG A 86 -13.44 13.09 2.15
N LEU A 87 -12.40 12.66 1.43
CA LEU A 87 -11.18 13.43 1.22
C LEU A 87 -11.44 14.70 0.39
N LYS A 88 -12.28 14.60 -0.64
CA LYS A 88 -12.67 15.71 -1.51
C LYS A 88 -13.60 16.71 -0.82
N GLU A 89 -14.50 16.27 0.03
CA GLU A 89 -15.33 17.14 0.86
C GLU A 89 -14.50 18.06 1.74
N ARG A 90 -13.42 17.51 2.34
CA ARG A 90 -12.50 18.26 3.20
C ARG A 90 -11.58 19.19 2.42
N ASN A 91 -11.11 18.79 1.24
CA ASN A 91 -10.28 19.59 0.33
C ASN A 91 -10.73 19.43 -1.12
N PRO A 92 -11.73 20.19 -1.59
CA PRO A 92 -12.28 20.07 -2.94
C PRO A 92 -11.28 20.34 -4.06
N GLN A 93 -10.29 21.20 -3.81
CA GLN A 93 -9.30 21.59 -4.80
C GLN A 93 -8.09 20.65 -4.87
N GLY A 94 -7.75 19.98 -3.77
CA GLY A 94 -6.63 19.04 -3.71
C GLY A 94 -6.97 17.70 -4.37
N SER A 95 -5.98 17.00 -4.89
CA SER A 95 -6.15 15.61 -5.32
C SER A 95 -6.28 14.66 -4.11
N VAL A 96 -6.80 13.45 -4.34
CA VAL A 96 -6.79 12.40 -3.31
C VAL A 96 -5.35 12.06 -2.90
N ALA A 97 -4.41 12.05 -3.86
CA ALA A 97 -3.00 11.78 -3.61
C ALA A 97 -2.32 12.86 -2.78
N SER A 98 -2.71 14.13 -2.93
CA SER A 98 -2.11 15.25 -2.22
C SER A 98 -2.20 15.13 -0.69
N TRP A 99 -3.24 14.48 -0.16
CA TRP A 99 -3.37 14.19 1.26
C TRP A 99 -2.22 13.33 1.79
N ALA A 100 -1.86 12.28 1.07
CA ALA A 100 -0.77 11.40 1.47
C ALA A 100 0.61 12.06 1.31
N PHE A 101 0.80 12.87 0.28
CA PHE A 101 2.02 13.65 0.11
C PHE A 101 2.16 14.74 1.17
N ARG A 102 1.09 15.49 1.48
CA ARG A 102 1.10 16.45 2.58
C ARG A 102 1.39 15.78 3.91
N PHE A 103 0.79 14.60 4.17
CA PHE A 103 1.06 13.81 5.37
C PHE A 103 2.55 13.50 5.50
N ALA A 104 3.15 12.91 4.46
CA ALA A 104 4.57 12.58 4.46
C ALA A 104 5.47 13.81 4.67
N GLY A 105 5.14 14.93 4.03
CA GLY A 105 5.91 16.17 4.13
C GLY A 105 5.68 16.97 5.42
N THR A 106 4.67 16.64 6.22
CA THR A 106 4.36 17.35 7.47
C THR A 106 5.40 17.08 8.56
N HIS A 107 6.07 15.94 8.53
CA HIS A 107 7.03 15.55 9.56
C HIS A 107 8.37 16.28 9.40
N PRO A 108 8.85 17.01 10.43
CA PRO A 108 10.05 17.87 10.31
C PRO A 108 11.35 17.10 9.99
N GLY A 109 11.45 15.83 10.44
CA GLY A 109 12.63 14.97 10.19
C GLY A 109 12.72 14.42 8.77
N VAL A 110 11.73 14.69 7.91
CA VAL A 110 11.71 14.19 6.53
C VAL A 110 12.60 15.05 5.63
N LEU A 111 13.63 14.44 5.06
CA LEU A 111 14.54 15.06 4.10
C LEU A 111 13.90 15.20 2.72
N THR A 112 13.26 14.13 2.24
CA THR A 112 12.58 14.11 0.93
C THR A 112 11.56 12.98 0.84
N VAL A 113 10.60 13.14 -0.07
CA VAL A 113 9.54 12.16 -0.35
C VAL A 113 9.67 11.67 -1.78
N LEU A 114 9.79 10.35 -1.94
CA LEU A 114 9.94 9.73 -3.25
C LEU A 114 8.57 9.56 -3.93
N SER A 115 8.51 9.75 -5.23
CA SER A 115 7.29 9.56 -6.00
C SER A 115 7.55 8.86 -7.34
N GLY A 116 6.78 7.78 -7.61
CA GLY A 116 6.81 7.05 -8.88
C GLY A 116 5.90 7.70 -9.92
N MET A 117 6.21 8.91 -10.35
CA MET A 117 5.44 9.66 -11.35
C MET A 117 5.58 9.02 -12.74
N THR A 118 4.44 8.67 -13.36
CA THR A 118 4.40 8.06 -14.69
C THR A 118 3.89 9.06 -15.76
N TYR A 119 3.00 9.98 -15.36
CA TYR A 119 2.35 10.94 -16.24
C TYR A 119 2.69 12.37 -15.81
N MET A 120 2.58 13.32 -16.74
CA MET A 120 2.85 14.74 -16.47
C MET A 120 1.91 15.32 -15.41
N GLU A 121 0.68 14.84 -15.38
CA GLU A 121 -0.33 15.24 -14.39
C GLU A 121 0.09 14.87 -12.95
N HIS A 122 0.79 13.74 -12.77
CA HIS A 122 1.35 13.37 -11.46
C HIS A 122 2.44 14.36 -11.02
N LEU A 123 3.31 14.78 -11.95
CA LEU A 123 4.34 15.77 -11.65
C LEU A 123 3.72 17.12 -11.29
N GLN A 124 2.73 17.58 -12.07
CA GLN A 124 2.04 18.84 -11.83
C GLN A 124 1.34 18.86 -10.48
N ASP A 125 0.62 17.79 -10.12
CA ASP A 125 -0.06 17.64 -8.84
C ASP A 125 0.93 17.63 -7.67
N ASN A 126 2.03 16.88 -7.78
CA ASN A 126 3.05 16.81 -6.76
C ASN A 126 3.79 18.15 -6.58
N VAL A 127 4.13 18.83 -7.67
CA VAL A 127 4.74 20.17 -7.61
C VAL A 127 3.76 21.16 -6.96
N SER A 128 2.49 21.13 -7.34
CA SER A 128 1.45 21.96 -6.71
C SER A 128 1.33 21.71 -5.20
N THR A 129 1.46 20.46 -4.78
CA THR A 129 1.39 20.06 -3.37
C THR A 129 2.60 20.53 -2.56
N TYR A 130 3.80 20.57 -3.18
CA TYR A 130 5.06 20.89 -2.50
C TYR A 130 5.58 22.33 -2.73
N SER A 131 4.90 23.15 -3.53
CA SER A 131 5.37 24.52 -3.89
C SER A 131 4.31 25.59 -3.65
N PRO A 132 4.15 26.09 -2.42
CA PRO A 132 4.79 25.64 -1.17
C PRO A 132 4.08 24.45 -0.54
N LEU A 133 4.81 23.60 0.19
CA LEU A 133 4.18 22.62 1.06
C LEU A 133 3.48 23.32 2.21
N VAL A 134 2.20 23.04 2.37
CA VAL A 134 1.42 23.45 3.56
C VAL A 134 1.29 22.22 4.46
N PRO A 135 1.98 22.17 5.61
CA PRO A 135 1.86 21.06 6.56
C PRO A 135 0.42 20.83 6.99
N LEU A 136 0.08 19.61 7.34
CA LEU A 136 -1.23 19.28 7.90
C LEU A 136 -1.37 19.85 9.31
N THR A 137 -2.56 20.33 9.62
CA THR A 137 -2.93 20.72 11.00
C THR A 137 -3.22 19.47 11.83
N GLU A 138 -3.26 19.62 13.16
CA GLU A 138 -3.62 18.51 14.07
C GLU A 138 -5.01 17.92 13.75
N ASP A 139 -5.97 18.78 13.38
CA ASP A 139 -7.30 18.36 12.97
C ASP A 139 -7.30 17.58 11.63
N GLU A 140 -6.44 17.95 10.68
CA GLU A 140 -6.25 17.21 9.43
C GLU A 140 -5.52 15.87 9.67
N LEU A 141 -4.58 15.81 10.61
CA LEU A 141 -3.91 14.56 11.00
C LEU A 141 -4.92 13.58 11.66
N ALA A 142 -5.74 14.08 12.60
CA ALA A 142 -6.81 13.27 13.21
C ALA A 142 -7.82 12.78 12.15
N PHE A 143 -8.22 13.63 11.22
CA PHE A 143 -9.10 13.26 10.10
C PHE A 143 -8.50 12.16 9.22
N LEU A 144 -7.19 12.18 8.97
CA LEU A 144 -6.52 11.12 8.19
C LEU A 144 -6.40 9.81 8.98
N GLU A 145 -6.20 9.87 10.30
CA GLU A 145 -6.21 8.67 11.15
C GLU A 145 -7.59 7.99 11.12
N GLU A 146 -8.68 8.75 11.31
CA GLU A 146 -10.04 8.22 11.16
C GLU A 146 -10.27 7.61 9.76
N THR A 147 -9.71 8.26 8.72
CA THR A 147 -9.80 7.77 7.35
C THR A 147 -9.05 6.45 7.16
N ALA A 148 -7.86 6.32 7.76
CA ALA A 148 -7.08 5.09 7.77
C ALA A 148 -7.84 3.96 8.49
N GLU A 149 -8.44 4.23 9.65
CA GLU A 149 -9.30 3.27 10.36
C GLU A 149 -10.49 2.79 9.51
N LEU A 150 -11.15 3.72 8.80
CA LEU A 150 -12.22 3.37 7.87
C LEU A 150 -11.72 2.45 6.75
N MET A 151 -10.53 2.72 6.22
CA MET A 151 -9.92 1.89 5.17
C MET A 151 -9.57 0.48 5.68
N GLN A 152 -9.22 0.29 6.96
CA GLN A 152 -8.97 -1.03 7.55
C GLN A 152 -10.21 -1.94 7.57
N LYS A 153 -11.41 -1.36 7.55
CA LYS A 153 -12.67 -2.12 7.50
C LYS A 153 -12.91 -2.79 6.14
N TYR A 154 -12.15 -2.43 5.11
CA TYR A 154 -12.25 -3.03 3.78
C TYR A 154 -11.32 -4.22 3.63
N PRO A 155 -11.81 -5.36 3.10
CA PRO A 155 -11.02 -6.59 2.98
C PRO A 155 -10.04 -6.56 1.79
N THR A 156 -9.38 -5.43 1.54
CA THR A 156 -8.35 -5.34 0.50
C THR A 156 -7.06 -6.02 0.94
N ILE A 157 -6.30 -6.53 -0.02
CA ILE A 157 -5.00 -7.14 0.19
C ILE A 157 -3.93 -6.03 0.10
N PRO A 158 -2.97 -5.91 1.03
CA PRO A 158 -1.99 -4.82 1.04
C PRO A 158 -0.90 -4.98 -0.05
N CYS A 159 -1.28 -5.31 -1.28
CA CYS A 159 -0.37 -5.42 -2.42
C CYS A 159 -0.12 -4.03 -3.03
N ASN A 160 1.15 -3.66 -3.20
CA ASN A 160 1.60 -2.40 -3.78
C ASN A 160 2.27 -2.55 -5.16
N ASP A 161 2.06 -3.68 -5.85
CA ASP A 161 2.58 -3.98 -7.19
C ASP A 161 4.11 -3.88 -7.33
N CYS A 162 4.87 -4.09 -6.28
CA CYS A 162 6.34 -4.03 -6.33
C CYS A 162 6.98 -5.16 -7.15
N LYS A 163 6.25 -6.24 -7.43
CA LYS A 163 6.64 -7.42 -8.24
C LYS A 163 7.80 -8.26 -7.70
N TYR A 164 8.23 -8.06 -6.44
CA TYR A 164 9.31 -8.86 -5.85
C TYR A 164 8.95 -10.34 -5.70
N CYS A 165 7.65 -10.68 -5.70
CA CYS A 165 7.15 -12.05 -5.73
C CYS A 165 7.24 -12.71 -7.12
N MET A 166 7.72 -11.99 -8.14
CA MET A 166 7.83 -12.49 -9.51
C MET A 166 9.29 -12.78 -9.91
N PRO A 167 9.54 -13.72 -10.82
CA PRO A 167 8.56 -14.59 -11.48
C PRO A 167 8.08 -15.74 -10.58
N CYS A 168 6.80 -16.10 -10.66
CA CYS A 168 6.31 -17.31 -10.03
C CYS A 168 6.76 -18.54 -10.85
N PRO A 169 7.37 -19.58 -10.24
CA PRO A 169 7.83 -20.76 -10.98
C PRO A 169 6.69 -21.55 -11.65
N TYR A 170 5.45 -21.34 -11.22
CA TYR A 170 4.25 -21.95 -11.80
C TYR A 170 3.53 -21.02 -12.79
N GLY A 171 4.14 -19.91 -13.17
CA GLY A 171 3.65 -18.99 -14.19
C GLY A 171 2.50 -18.09 -13.75
N ILE A 172 2.18 -18.04 -12.45
CA ILE A 172 1.06 -17.23 -11.92
C ILE A 172 1.42 -15.74 -11.96
N ASP A 173 0.47 -14.89 -12.38
CA ASP A 173 0.60 -13.45 -12.28
C ASP A 173 0.06 -12.95 -10.94
N ILE A 174 0.88 -13.12 -9.90
CA ILE A 174 0.50 -12.82 -8.52
C ILE A 174 0.00 -11.38 -8.37
N PRO A 175 0.75 -10.33 -8.81
CA PRO A 175 0.29 -8.96 -8.66
C PRO A 175 -1.02 -8.68 -9.38
N ALA A 176 -1.17 -9.15 -10.63
CA ALA A 176 -2.39 -8.92 -11.38
C ALA A 176 -3.63 -9.48 -10.69
N ILE A 177 -3.52 -10.66 -10.06
CA ILE A 177 -4.61 -11.30 -9.31
C ILE A 177 -4.99 -10.48 -8.07
N LEU A 178 -3.98 -10.07 -7.27
CA LEU A 178 -4.23 -9.35 -6.03
C LEU A 178 -4.79 -7.95 -6.30
N LEU A 179 -4.27 -7.25 -7.32
CA LEU A 179 -4.75 -5.93 -7.72
C LEU A 179 -6.16 -5.99 -8.32
N HIS A 180 -6.46 -7.02 -9.13
CA HIS A 180 -7.81 -7.22 -9.63
C HIS A 180 -8.81 -7.40 -8.49
N TYR A 181 -8.48 -8.25 -7.49
CA TYR A 181 -9.33 -8.42 -6.32
C TYR A 181 -9.57 -7.09 -5.58
N ASN A 182 -8.50 -6.33 -5.32
CA ASN A 182 -8.61 -5.02 -4.67
C ASN A 182 -9.47 -4.03 -5.47
N LYS A 183 -9.30 -4.02 -6.80
CA LYS A 183 -10.14 -3.20 -7.68
C LYS A 183 -11.61 -3.56 -7.52
N CYS A 184 -11.96 -4.84 -7.60
CA CYS A 184 -13.35 -5.29 -7.46
C CYS A 184 -13.92 -4.99 -6.06
N VAL A 185 -13.11 -5.07 -4.99
CA VAL A 185 -13.53 -4.63 -3.65
C VAL A 185 -13.86 -3.13 -3.64
N ASN A 186 -12.99 -2.31 -4.22
CA ASN A 186 -13.17 -0.87 -4.25
C ASN A 186 -14.37 -0.43 -5.10
N GLU A 187 -14.69 -1.19 -6.16
CA GLU A 187 -15.81 -0.94 -7.05
C GLU A 187 -17.14 -1.58 -6.55
N GLY A 188 -17.11 -2.27 -5.40
CA GLY A 188 -18.29 -2.95 -4.85
C GLY A 188 -18.75 -4.17 -5.66
N GLU A 189 -17.83 -4.77 -6.43
CA GLU A 189 -18.08 -5.92 -7.29
C GLU A 189 -17.76 -7.27 -6.61
N VAL A 190 -17.47 -7.25 -5.30
CA VAL A 190 -17.27 -8.48 -4.50
C VAL A 190 -18.53 -8.78 -3.72
N ALA A 191 -19.36 -9.70 -4.25
CA ALA A 191 -20.55 -10.19 -3.56
C ALA A 191 -20.16 -11.03 -2.33
N LYS A 192 -21.00 -10.98 -1.29
CA LYS A 192 -20.81 -11.76 -0.06
C LYS A 192 -21.76 -12.96 0.03
N SER A 193 -22.88 -12.91 -0.69
CA SER A 193 -23.92 -13.94 -0.71
C SER A 193 -24.69 -13.92 -2.03
N ILE A 194 -25.23 -15.07 -2.40
CA ILE A 194 -26.20 -15.19 -3.53
C ILE A 194 -27.47 -14.36 -3.31
N THR A 195 -27.77 -13.99 -2.05
CA THR A 195 -28.92 -13.18 -1.68
C THR A 195 -28.67 -11.68 -1.77
N ASP A 196 -27.45 -11.24 -2.08
CA ASP A 196 -27.14 -9.83 -2.24
C ASP A 196 -27.92 -9.24 -3.42
N GLU A 197 -28.54 -8.08 -3.24
CA GLU A 197 -29.35 -7.41 -4.27
C GLU A 197 -28.59 -7.26 -5.59
N ASN A 198 -27.29 -6.99 -5.52
CA ASN A 198 -26.40 -6.79 -6.67
C ASN A 198 -25.68 -8.07 -7.13
N TYR A 199 -25.99 -9.25 -6.56
CA TYR A 199 -25.22 -10.47 -6.77
C TYR A 199 -24.95 -10.77 -8.25
N LYS A 200 -25.98 -10.82 -9.07
CA LYS A 200 -25.83 -11.18 -10.51
C LYS A 200 -24.93 -10.20 -11.26
N LYS A 201 -25.05 -8.91 -10.95
CA LYS A 201 -24.22 -7.86 -11.55
C LYS A 201 -22.77 -7.99 -11.11
N ALA A 202 -22.53 -8.07 -9.80
CA ALA A 202 -21.19 -8.21 -9.21
C ALA A 202 -20.50 -9.50 -9.68
N ARG A 203 -21.21 -10.64 -9.66
CA ARG A 203 -20.72 -11.92 -10.18
C ARG A 203 -20.22 -11.82 -11.63
N ARG A 204 -21.06 -11.25 -12.52
CA ARG A 204 -20.70 -11.09 -13.94
C ARG A 204 -19.52 -10.15 -14.11
N ALA A 205 -19.52 -9.00 -13.43
CA ALA A 205 -18.46 -8.01 -13.49
C ALA A 205 -17.13 -8.62 -13.03
N TYR A 206 -17.12 -9.30 -11.89
CA TYR A 206 -15.92 -9.95 -11.35
C TYR A 206 -15.34 -11.01 -12.29
N LEU A 207 -16.16 -11.95 -12.75
CA LEU A 207 -15.68 -13.05 -13.59
C LEU A 207 -15.17 -12.57 -14.95
N VAL A 208 -15.87 -11.63 -15.58
CA VAL A 208 -15.46 -11.07 -16.88
C VAL A 208 -14.18 -10.25 -16.75
N SER A 209 -14.09 -9.40 -15.72
CA SER A 209 -12.90 -8.58 -15.50
C SER A 209 -11.69 -9.43 -15.08
N TYR A 210 -11.88 -10.50 -14.31
CA TYR A 210 -10.81 -11.42 -13.94
C TYR A 210 -10.20 -12.13 -15.16
N ASP A 211 -11.05 -12.70 -16.04
CA ASP A 211 -10.57 -13.39 -17.24
C ASP A 211 -9.86 -12.45 -18.24
N ARG A 212 -10.21 -11.15 -18.21
CA ARG A 212 -9.52 -10.10 -19.00
C ARG A 212 -8.19 -9.68 -18.38
N ALA A 213 -8.16 -9.51 -17.05
CA ALA A 213 -6.97 -9.05 -16.34
C ALA A 213 -5.90 -10.13 -16.21
N VAL A 214 -6.30 -11.40 -16.08
CA VAL A 214 -5.40 -12.53 -15.79
C VAL A 214 -5.63 -13.67 -16.78
N PRO A 215 -4.73 -13.87 -17.73
CA PRO A 215 -4.83 -15.00 -18.68
C PRO A 215 -4.97 -16.34 -17.97
N LYS A 216 -5.78 -17.27 -18.50
CA LYS A 216 -6.12 -18.56 -17.86
C LYS A 216 -4.91 -19.35 -17.34
N LEU A 217 -3.81 -19.36 -18.08
CA LEU A 217 -2.59 -20.07 -17.68
C LEU A 217 -1.82 -19.36 -16.55
N ARG A 218 -2.25 -18.16 -16.12
CA ARG A 218 -1.60 -17.33 -15.10
C ARG A 218 -2.49 -17.08 -13.88
N GLN A 219 -3.64 -17.75 -13.81
CA GLN A 219 -4.65 -17.57 -12.76
C GLN A 219 -4.29 -18.27 -11.44
N ALA A 220 -5.00 -17.89 -10.37
CA ALA A 220 -4.78 -18.33 -9.00
C ALA A 220 -4.90 -19.86 -8.81
N ALA A 221 -5.76 -20.54 -9.58
CA ALA A 221 -5.97 -21.99 -9.57
C ALA A 221 -4.68 -22.82 -9.73
N ARG A 222 -3.61 -22.23 -10.28
CA ARG A 222 -2.32 -22.89 -10.46
C ARG A 222 -1.41 -22.83 -9.24
N CYS A 223 -1.85 -22.18 -8.15
CA CYS A 223 -1.05 -22.07 -6.94
C CYS A 223 -1.00 -23.40 -6.19
N ILE A 224 0.21 -23.91 -5.98
CA ILE A 224 0.43 -25.15 -5.20
C ILE A 224 0.83 -24.87 -3.74
N GLY A 225 0.90 -23.61 -3.31
CA GLY A 225 1.25 -23.27 -1.94
C GLY A 225 2.73 -23.40 -1.57
N CYS A 226 3.66 -23.29 -2.53
CA CYS A 226 5.10 -23.51 -2.30
C CYS A 226 5.77 -22.42 -1.44
N ASN A 227 5.10 -21.30 -1.14
CA ASN A 227 5.56 -20.18 -0.32
C ASN A 227 6.81 -19.40 -0.79
N GLN A 228 7.39 -19.71 -1.95
CA GLN A 228 8.58 -19.00 -2.44
C GLN A 228 8.34 -17.49 -2.61
N CYS A 229 7.13 -17.08 -3.00
CA CYS A 229 6.78 -15.67 -3.19
C CYS A 229 6.65 -14.89 -1.88
N THR A 230 6.28 -15.55 -0.78
CA THR A 230 6.01 -14.91 0.51
C THR A 230 7.26 -14.29 1.14
N SER A 231 8.42 -14.96 1.02
CA SER A 231 9.68 -14.48 1.54
C SER A 231 10.18 -13.19 0.87
N HIS A 232 9.74 -12.93 -0.35
CA HIS A 232 10.11 -11.74 -1.13
C HIS A 232 9.13 -10.57 -0.97
N CYS A 233 8.00 -10.78 -0.27
CA CYS A 233 6.98 -9.75 -0.14
C CYS A 233 7.32 -8.75 0.97
N PRO A 234 7.61 -7.46 0.65
CA PRO A 234 7.89 -6.45 1.67
C PRO A 234 6.67 -6.15 2.54
N GLN A 235 5.45 -6.34 2.01
CA GLN A 235 4.19 -6.21 2.74
C GLN A 235 3.85 -7.46 3.57
N ARG A 236 4.70 -8.49 3.54
CA ARG A 236 4.53 -9.75 4.28
C ARG A 236 3.16 -10.42 4.08
N ILE A 237 2.62 -10.29 2.87
CA ILE A 237 1.37 -10.94 2.47
C ILE A 237 1.58 -12.45 2.47
N ASP A 238 0.69 -13.19 3.12
CA ASP A 238 0.58 -14.65 2.90
C ASP A 238 -0.04 -14.88 1.52
N ILE A 239 0.81 -14.79 0.48
CA ILE A 239 0.40 -14.82 -0.92
C ILE A 239 -0.35 -16.10 -1.28
N PRO A 240 0.12 -17.32 -0.94
CA PRO A 240 -0.61 -18.53 -1.26
C PRO A 240 -2.00 -18.58 -0.64
N ARG A 241 -2.15 -18.17 0.61
CA ARG A 241 -3.44 -18.09 1.29
C ARG A 241 -4.39 -17.14 0.55
N GLN A 242 -3.90 -15.97 0.11
CA GLN A 242 -4.72 -15.03 -0.64
C GLN A 242 -5.11 -15.56 -2.02
N LEU A 243 -4.18 -16.22 -2.73
CA LEU A 243 -4.47 -16.83 -4.02
C LEU A 243 -5.52 -17.94 -3.90
N HIS A 244 -5.39 -18.85 -2.91
CA HIS A 244 -6.37 -19.91 -2.68
C HIS A 244 -7.74 -19.34 -2.27
N ARG A 245 -7.78 -18.25 -1.47
CA ARG A 245 -9.03 -17.58 -1.12
C ARG A 245 -9.73 -17.00 -2.34
N ILE A 246 -8.97 -16.33 -3.22
CA ILE A 246 -9.49 -15.74 -4.46
C ILE A 246 -9.95 -16.84 -5.41
N ASP A 247 -9.20 -17.91 -5.56
CA ASP A 247 -9.56 -19.05 -6.41
C ASP A 247 -10.86 -19.71 -5.96
N ARG A 248 -10.99 -19.97 -4.66
CA ARG A 248 -12.24 -20.49 -4.08
C ARG A 248 -13.41 -19.57 -4.35
N TYR A 249 -13.24 -18.27 -4.13
CA TYR A 249 -14.28 -17.27 -4.42
C TYR A 249 -14.72 -17.30 -5.89
N ILE A 250 -13.77 -17.44 -6.83
CA ILE A 250 -14.06 -17.56 -8.26
C ILE A 250 -14.83 -18.85 -8.57
N GLU A 251 -14.46 -19.97 -7.96
CA GLU A 251 -15.17 -21.23 -8.13
C GLU A 251 -16.60 -21.19 -7.56
N ASP A 252 -16.77 -20.56 -6.38
CA ASP A 252 -18.10 -20.36 -5.78
C ASP A 252 -18.98 -19.46 -6.68
N LEU A 253 -18.41 -18.40 -7.25
CA LEU A 253 -19.11 -17.58 -8.24
C LEU A 253 -19.48 -18.34 -9.50
N ARG A 254 -18.62 -19.24 -10.01
CA ARG A 254 -18.87 -20.05 -11.20
C ARG A 254 -19.98 -21.07 -10.96
N LYS A 255 -20.01 -21.66 -9.77
CA LYS A 255 -20.99 -22.67 -9.35
C LYS A 255 -22.28 -22.09 -8.80
N ASP A 256 -22.34 -20.76 -8.60
CA ASP A 256 -23.50 -20.08 -7.98
C ASP A 256 -23.74 -20.56 -6.53
N THR A 257 -22.67 -20.75 -5.75
CA THR A 257 -22.67 -21.35 -4.40
C THR A 257 -22.03 -20.47 -3.33
N LEU A 258 -22.00 -19.15 -3.54
CA LEU A 258 -21.38 -18.19 -2.63
C LEU A 258 -22.11 -18.08 -1.27
#